data_8a496377f2076f6f1403c7ccc0d713c1
#
_entry.id   8a496377f2076f6f1403c7ccc0d713c1
#
_cell.length_a   1.000
_cell.length_b   1.000
_cell.length_c   1.000
_cell.angle_alpha   90.00
_cell.angle_beta   90.00
_cell.angle_gamma   90.00
#
_symmetry.space_group_name_H-M   'P 1'
#
loop_
_entity.id
_entity.type
_entity.pdbx_description
1 polymer ?
#
loop_
_entity_poly.entity_id
_entity_poly.type
_entity_poly.pdbx_seq_one_letter_code
_entity_poly.pdbx_strand_id
1 'polypeptide(L)'
;MSITAASTSASTTPDGSTVDDMSADPTRPELQASTSDLRIREIDALVPPRDMLDELPLGTARSDLVTQSRREIRDVLSGDDDRLLVIVGPCSIHDPVAALDYAGRLAAVAHELADDLLVVMRVYFEKPRTTVGWKGLINDPHLDGSHDVRHGLELARKVLLGVLDAGVPAATEFLEPTSPQYIADAVSWGAIGARNVESQVHRQLASGLSMPVGMKNATDGDVQTAVDACIAASSEHTFFGLAADGRAAAVETTGNPDCHVILRGGRGGPNYAADDVASALDVARASHLGAPWSRGSSSTRRTGTRARTTSGRRRSCVSWPRVWRRGSAGSRVS
;
A
#
# COMPACT_ATOMS: atom_id res chain seq x y z
N MET A 1 -24.23 -27.16 -34.36
CA MET A 1 -24.46 -28.54 -34.76
C MET A 1 -23.97 -29.38 -33.59
N SER A 2 -24.68 -30.13 -32.91
CA SER A 2 -25.89 -30.88 -32.85
C SER A 2 -26.37 -30.91 -31.41
N ILE A 3 -27.64 -30.67 -31.21
CA ILE A 3 -28.36 -30.81 -29.93
C ILE A 3 -28.76 -32.27 -29.83
N THR A 4 -28.44 -32.97 -28.75
CA THR A 4 -28.99 -34.30 -28.46
C THR A 4 -29.92 -34.16 -27.26
N ALA A 5 -31.21 -34.38 -27.49
CA ALA A 5 -32.24 -34.43 -26.47
C ALA A 5 -32.21 -35.78 -25.76
N ALA A 6 -32.28 -35.78 -24.44
CA ALA A 6 -32.50 -36.96 -23.64
C ALA A 6 -33.97 -37.02 -23.23
N SER A 7 -34.59 -38.14 -23.54
CA SER A 7 -35.98 -38.47 -23.28
C SER A 7 -36.18 -38.86 -21.80
N THR A 8 -37.14 -38.25 -21.15
CA THR A 8 -37.69 -38.65 -19.86
C THR A 8 -38.75 -39.75 -20.04
N SER A 9 -38.51 -40.90 -19.43
CA SER A 9 -39.51 -41.93 -19.24
C SER A 9 -40.26 -41.73 -17.93
N ALA A 10 -41.56 -41.53 -17.99
CA ALA A 10 -42.46 -41.47 -16.87
C ALA A 10 -42.76 -42.88 -16.36
N SER A 11 -42.60 -43.14 -15.05
CA SER A 11 -43.17 -44.30 -14.36
C SER A 11 -44.35 -43.85 -13.53
N THR A 12 -45.54 -44.33 -13.87
CA THR A 12 -46.79 -44.19 -13.11
C THR A 12 -46.85 -45.24 -12.01
N THR A 13 -47.12 -44.81 -10.77
CA THR A 13 -47.66 -45.67 -9.69
C THR A 13 -49.07 -45.18 -9.33
N PRO A 14 -50.02 -46.07 -9.13
CA PRO A 14 -51.38 -45.71 -8.76
C PRO A 14 -51.54 -45.80 -7.24
N ASP A 15 -51.74 -44.68 -6.59
CA ASP A 15 -52.48 -44.70 -5.31
C ASP A 15 -53.21 -43.37 -5.16
N GLY A 16 -54.52 -43.48 -5.05
CA GLY A 16 -55.44 -42.35 -4.92
C GLY A 16 -55.52 -41.96 -3.46
N SER A 17 -54.76 -40.94 -3.07
CA SER A 17 -55.05 -40.14 -1.90
C SER A 17 -55.25 -38.69 -2.34
N THR A 18 -56.46 -38.19 -2.11
CA THR A 18 -56.84 -36.78 -2.24
C THR A 18 -55.96 -35.95 -1.29
N VAL A 19 -55.08 -35.16 -1.86
CA VAL A 19 -54.34 -34.16 -1.11
C VAL A 19 -55.30 -33.03 -0.81
N ASP A 20 -55.65 -32.87 0.45
CA ASP A 20 -56.39 -31.73 0.95
C ASP A 20 -55.69 -30.44 0.51
N ASP A 21 -56.46 -29.60 -0.14
CA ASP A 21 -56.15 -28.21 -0.45
C ASP A 21 -55.91 -27.45 0.87
N MET A 22 -54.66 -27.43 1.32
CA MET A 22 -54.26 -26.57 2.44
C MET A 22 -54.29 -25.15 1.95
N SER A 23 -55.45 -24.49 2.13
CA SER A 23 -55.64 -23.06 2.01
C SER A 23 -54.46 -22.31 2.61
N ALA A 24 -53.77 -21.54 1.76
CA ALA A 24 -52.69 -20.65 2.19
C ALA A 24 -53.14 -19.76 3.36
N ASP A 25 -52.50 -19.89 4.50
CA ASP A 25 -52.71 -19.01 5.65
C ASP A 25 -52.40 -17.57 5.25
N PRO A 26 -53.41 -16.67 5.18
CA PRO A 26 -53.19 -15.28 4.76
C PRO A 26 -52.41 -14.43 5.76
N THR A 27 -52.03 -15.02 6.91
CA THR A 27 -51.25 -14.34 7.96
C THR A 27 -49.76 -14.66 7.90
N ARG A 28 -49.34 -15.56 6.98
CA ARG A 28 -47.90 -15.84 6.81
C ARG A 28 -47.29 -14.68 6.04
N PRO A 29 -46.37 -13.88 6.65
CA PRO A 29 -45.71 -12.83 5.90
C PRO A 29 -45.00 -13.45 4.72
N GLU A 30 -45.28 -12.95 3.51
CA GLU A 30 -44.52 -13.30 2.31
C GLU A 30 -43.02 -13.10 2.67
N LEU A 31 -42.24 -14.16 2.55
CA LEU A 31 -40.79 -14.09 2.70
C LEU A 31 -40.29 -13.10 1.64
N GLN A 32 -40.02 -11.87 2.09
CA GLN A 32 -39.51 -10.82 1.23
C GLN A 32 -38.22 -11.35 0.59
N ALA A 33 -38.15 -11.36 -0.75
CA ALA A 33 -36.97 -11.82 -1.45
C ALA A 33 -35.75 -11.01 -0.96
N SER A 34 -34.67 -11.70 -0.59
CA SER A 34 -33.43 -11.06 -0.20
C SER A 34 -32.93 -10.21 -1.37
N THR A 35 -32.60 -8.95 -1.10
CA THR A 35 -31.98 -8.03 -2.07
C THR A 35 -30.50 -7.86 -1.83
N SER A 36 -29.94 -8.44 -0.74
CA SER A 36 -28.55 -8.35 -0.31
C SER A 36 -27.86 -9.69 -0.44
N ASP A 37 -26.54 -9.65 -0.59
CA ASP A 37 -25.62 -10.80 -0.53
C ASP A 37 -25.86 -11.90 -1.59
N LEU A 38 -26.60 -11.58 -2.65
CA LEU A 38 -26.95 -12.54 -3.70
C LEU A 38 -25.74 -13.15 -4.45
N ARG A 39 -24.56 -12.56 -4.33
CA ARG A 39 -23.31 -13.01 -4.93
C ARG A 39 -22.22 -13.30 -3.91
N ILE A 40 -22.54 -13.22 -2.63
CA ILE A 40 -21.64 -13.62 -1.53
C ILE A 40 -21.84 -15.11 -1.29
N ARG A 41 -20.75 -15.86 -1.29
CA ARG A 41 -20.78 -17.29 -0.98
C ARG A 41 -20.66 -17.52 0.52
N GLU A 42 -19.75 -16.78 1.14
CA GLU A 42 -19.39 -16.96 2.54
C GLU A 42 -18.81 -15.66 3.09
N ILE A 43 -18.99 -15.39 4.36
CA ILE A 43 -18.37 -14.30 5.11
C ILE A 43 -17.74 -14.89 6.36
N ASP A 44 -16.40 -14.94 6.38
CA ASP A 44 -15.63 -15.36 7.53
C ASP A 44 -15.11 -14.15 8.29
N ALA A 45 -15.30 -14.15 9.61
CA ALA A 45 -14.78 -13.11 10.47
C ALA A 45 -13.26 -13.27 10.63
N LEU A 46 -12.53 -12.18 10.36
CA LEU A 46 -11.11 -12.10 10.67
C LEU A 46 -10.90 -11.80 12.16
N VAL A 47 -9.74 -12.20 12.69
CA VAL A 47 -9.31 -11.79 14.03
C VAL A 47 -9.26 -10.26 14.11
N PRO A 48 -9.78 -9.63 15.20
CA PRO A 48 -9.66 -8.19 15.37
C PRO A 48 -8.19 -7.71 15.30
N PRO A 49 -7.91 -6.53 14.73
CA PRO A 49 -6.55 -5.99 14.67
C PRO A 49 -5.85 -5.97 16.03
N ARG A 50 -6.53 -5.54 17.09
CA ARG A 50 -5.98 -5.53 18.47
C ARG A 50 -5.46 -6.89 18.90
N ASP A 51 -6.25 -7.94 18.69
CA ASP A 51 -5.89 -9.28 19.14
C ASP A 51 -4.64 -9.79 18.43
N MET A 52 -4.52 -9.52 17.12
CA MET A 52 -3.30 -9.85 16.37
C MET A 52 -2.08 -9.04 16.82
N LEU A 53 -2.28 -7.74 17.13
CA LEU A 53 -1.20 -6.89 17.62
C LEU A 53 -0.74 -7.32 19.02
N ASP A 54 -1.65 -7.78 19.86
CA ASP A 54 -1.37 -8.29 21.20
C ASP A 54 -0.65 -9.66 21.13
N GLU A 55 -1.03 -10.52 20.19
CA GLU A 55 -0.38 -11.82 19.95
C GLU A 55 1.02 -11.68 19.34
N LEU A 56 1.19 -10.72 18.43
CA LEU A 56 2.44 -10.43 17.73
C LEU A 56 2.87 -8.97 17.96
N PRO A 57 3.27 -8.62 19.18
CA PRO A 57 3.56 -7.23 19.54
C PRO A 57 4.79 -6.70 18.82
N LEU A 58 4.77 -5.40 18.51
CA LEU A 58 5.93 -4.73 17.91
C LEU A 58 7.14 -4.76 18.85
N GLY A 59 6.91 -4.52 20.14
CA GLY A 59 7.96 -4.46 21.14
C GLY A 59 8.78 -3.16 21.08
N THR A 60 9.47 -2.82 22.16
CA THR A 60 10.15 -1.51 22.32
C THR A 60 11.24 -1.29 21.28
N ALA A 61 12.16 -2.22 21.10
CA ALA A 61 13.31 -2.04 20.20
C ALA A 61 12.88 -1.82 18.74
N ARG A 62 11.88 -2.58 18.25
CA ARG A 62 11.33 -2.42 16.90
C ARG A 62 10.55 -1.11 16.77
N SER A 63 9.80 -0.71 17.81
CA SER A 63 9.09 0.58 17.87
C SER A 63 10.04 1.75 17.78
N ASP A 64 11.18 1.69 18.48
CA ASP A 64 12.23 2.72 18.42
C ASP A 64 12.82 2.82 17.01
N LEU A 65 13.14 1.67 16.37
CA LEU A 65 13.64 1.62 15.01
C LEU A 65 12.63 2.23 14.02
N VAL A 66 11.34 1.86 14.11
CA VAL A 66 10.29 2.41 13.23
C VAL A 66 10.13 3.92 13.46
N THR A 67 10.10 4.36 14.70
CA THR A 67 9.94 5.78 15.05
C THR A 67 11.12 6.60 14.55
N GLN A 68 12.34 6.12 14.76
CA GLN A 68 13.55 6.77 14.29
C GLN A 68 13.61 6.83 12.77
N SER A 69 13.36 5.70 12.08
CA SER A 69 13.42 5.65 10.63
C SER A 69 12.34 6.51 9.95
N ARG A 70 11.13 6.61 10.52
CA ARG A 70 10.10 7.53 10.03
C ARG A 70 10.57 8.98 10.10
N ARG A 71 11.27 9.34 11.17
CA ARG A 71 11.85 10.68 11.37
C ARG A 71 12.95 10.95 10.35
N GLU A 72 13.90 10.03 10.22
CA GLU A 72 15.02 10.14 9.26
C GLU A 72 14.52 10.20 7.80
N ILE A 73 13.51 9.40 7.44
CA ILE A 73 12.89 9.45 6.10
C ILE A 73 12.29 10.84 5.85
N ARG A 74 11.63 11.43 6.85
CA ARG A 74 11.07 12.78 6.76
C ARG A 74 12.19 13.81 6.56
N ASP A 75 13.27 13.72 7.34
CA ASP A 75 14.40 14.63 7.27
C ASP A 75 15.10 14.55 5.91
N VAL A 76 15.26 13.35 5.33
CA VAL A 76 15.73 13.18 3.94
C VAL A 76 14.77 13.82 2.94
N LEU A 77 13.47 13.66 3.12
CA LEU A 77 12.46 14.22 2.20
C LEU A 77 12.41 15.75 2.28
N SER A 78 12.53 16.33 3.46
CA SER A 78 12.56 17.78 3.66
C SER A 78 13.90 18.42 3.26
N GLY A 79 14.99 17.67 3.23
CA GLY A 79 16.33 18.14 2.91
C GLY A 79 17.16 18.50 4.12
N ASP A 80 16.68 18.19 5.30
CA ASP A 80 17.38 18.38 6.55
C ASP A 80 18.47 17.29 6.76
N ASP A 81 18.30 16.12 6.14
CA ASP A 81 19.30 15.05 6.03
C ASP A 81 19.77 14.92 4.56
N ASP A 82 21.06 14.93 4.36
CA ASP A 82 21.71 14.88 3.04
C ASP A 82 21.86 13.46 2.47
N ARG A 83 21.61 12.41 3.26
CA ARG A 83 21.66 11.02 2.77
C ARG A 83 20.66 10.77 1.63
N LEU A 84 20.97 9.76 0.82
CA LEU A 84 20.04 9.29 -0.21
C LEU A 84 19.12 8.22 0.38
N LEU A 85 17.80 8.43 0.36
CA LEU A 85 16.84 7.39 0.72
C LEU A 85 16.75 6.34 -0.39
N VAL A 86 17.05 5.09 -0.04
CA VAL A 86 17.02 3.94 -0.94
C VAL A 86 15.99 2.92 -0.45
N ILE A 87 14.91 2.73 -1.20
CA ILE A 87 13.90 1.70 -0.91
C ILE A 87 14.13 0.54 -1.88
N VAL A 88 14.68 -0.56 -1.38
CA VAL A 88 15.15 -1.68 -2.20
C VAL A 88 14.65 -3.01 -1.65
N GLY A 89 14.40 -3.99 -2.51
CA GLY A 89 13.97 -5.32 -2.09
C GLY A 89 13.20 -6.07 -3.17
N PRO A 90 12.65 -7.25 -2.82
CA PRO A 90 11.87 -8.08 -3.72
C PRO A 90 10.66 -7.36 -4.32
N CYS A 91 10.20 -7.85 -5.48
CA CYS A 91 8.98 -7.33 -6.10
C CYS A 91 7.74 -7.47 -5.21
N SER A 92 7.63 -8.61 -4.58
CA SER A 92 6.69 -8.95 -3.52
C SER A 92 7.25 -10.07 -2.70
N ILE A 93 6.85 -10.12 -1.46
CA ILE A 93 7.14 -11.24 -0.57
C ILE A 93 6.16 -12.36 -0.92
N HIS A 94 6.70 -13.54 -1.20
CA HIS A 94 5.94 -14.77 -1.40
C HIS A 94 6.54 -15.92 -0.57
N ASP A 95 7.80 -15.77 -0.15
CA ASP A 95 8.54 -16.71 0.68
C ASP A 95 9.13 -15.94 1.88
N PRO A 96 8.60 -16.17 3.09
CA PRO A 96 9.09 -15.53 4.31
C PRO A 96 10.55 -15.83 4.63
N VAL A 97 11.01 -17.06 4.36
CA VAL A 97 12.40 -17.46 4.66
C VAL A 97 13.38 -16.70 3.78
N ALA A 98 13.09 -16.66 2.47
CA ALA A 98 13.90 -15.88 1.52
C ALA A 98 13.86 -14.37 1.82
N ALA A 99 12.73 -13.86 2.31
CA ALA A 99 12.61 -12.46 2.70
C ALA A 99 13.50 -12.10 3.91
N LEU A 100 13.56 -12.96 4.91
CA LEU A 100 14.39 -12.76 6.10
C LEU A 100 15.88 -12.95 5.81
N ASP A 101 16.26 -13.91 4.97
CA ASP A 101 17.64 -14.02 4.47
C ASP A 101 18.08 -12.75 3.72
N TYR A 102 17.19 -12.22 2.85
CA TYR A 102 17.44 -10.95 2.17
C TYR A 102 17.61 -9.79 3.16
N ALA A 103 16.78 -9.71 4.19
CA ALA A 103 16.85 -8.68 5.21
C ALA A 103 18.19 -8.70 5.94
N GLY A 104 18.67 -9.88 6.37
CA GLY A 104 19.96 -10.04 7.03
C GLY A 104 21.15 -9.58 6.17
N ARG A 105 21.14 -9.92 4.88
CA ARG A 105 22.17 -9.46 3.92
C ARG A 105 22.08 -7.96 3.67
N LEU A 106 20.86 -7.43 3.56
CA LEU A 106 20.64 -6.01 3.34
C LEU A 106 21.09 -5.19 4.55
N ALA A 107 20.89 -5.69 5.78
CA ALA A 107 21.31 -5.04 7.02
C ALA A 107 22.81 -4.77 7.04
N ALA A 108 23.62 -5.75 6.66
CA ALA A 108 25.07 -5.59 6.60
C ALA A 108 25.49 -4.46 5.64
N VAL A 109 24.95 -4.45 4.43
CA VAL A 109 25.21 -3.40 3.42
C VAL A 109 24.67 -2.04 3.86
N ALA A 110 23.47 -2.02 4.48
CA ALA A 110 22.88 -0.78 5.00
C ALA A 110 23.74 -0.14 6.08
N HIS A 111 24.33 -0.97 6.96
CA HIS A 111 25.26 -0.49 8.00
C HIS A 111 26.55 0.09 7.41
N GLU A 112 27.15 -0.58 6.42
CA GLU A 112 28.36 -0.10 5.74
C GLU A 112 28.16 1.24 5.03
N LEU A 113 26.95 1.51 4.55
CA LEU A 113 26.61 2.69 3.75
C LEU A 113 25.81 3.75 4.54
N ALA A 114 25.72 3.62 5.86
CA ALA A 114 24.82 4.42 6.70
C ALA A 114 25.10 5.94 6.64
N ASP A 115 26.35 6.34 6.38
CA ASP A 115 26.74 7.75 6.27
C ASP A 115 26.18 8.42 4.99
N ASP A 116 25.99 7.67 3.92
CA ASP A 116 25.57 8.18 2.63
C ASP A 116 24.13 7.79 2.26
N LEU A 117 23.65 6.63 2.73
CA LEU A 117 22.37 6.05 2.36
C LEU A 117 21.50 5.77 3.58
N LEU A 118 20.24 6.15 3.48
CA LEU A 118 19.19 5.65 4.36
C LEU A 118 18.49 4.50 3.62
N VAL A 119 18.81 3.27 3.99
CA VAL A 119 18.30 2.07 3.33
C VAL A 119 17.04 1.58 4.03
N VAL A 120 15.98 1.34 3.25
CA VAL A 120 14.70 0.81 3.72
C VAL A 120 14.36 -0.41 2.88
N MET A 121 14.03 -1.53 3.52
CA MET A 121 13.65 -2.75 2.79
C MET A 121 12.23 -2.65 2.22
N ARG A 122 12.10 -2.97 0.96
CA ARG A 122 10.79 -3.12 0.31
C ARG A 122 10.17 -4.46 0.69
N VAL A 123 9.05 -4.41 1.43
CA VAL A 123 8.31 -5.57 1.93
C VAL A 123 6.86 -5.45 1.46
N TYR A 124 6.59 -5.85 0.22
CA TYR A 124 5.27 -5.72 -0.40
C TYR A 124 4.54 -7.05 -0.39
N PHE A 125 3.40 -7.09 0.28
CA PHE A 125 2.58 -8.29 0.45
C PHE A 125 1.42 -8.39 -0.53
N GLU A 126 0.97 -7.26 -1.06
CA GLU A 126 -0.21 -7.14 -1.89
C GLU A 126 0.16 -6.82 -3.33
N LYS A 127 -0.64 -7.32 -4.28
CA LYS A 127 -0.42 -7.14 -5.72
C LYS A 127 -1.67 -6.63 -6.42
N PRO A 128 -1.66 -5.37 -6.91
CA PRO A 128 -2.72 -4.90 -7.77
C PRO A 128 -2.68 -5.65 -9.09
N ARG A 129 -3.78 -6.34 -9.41
CA ARG A 129 -3.91 -7.06 -10.68
C ARG A 129 -4.81 -6.30 -11.64
N THR A 130 -4.42 -6.28 -12.91
CA THR A 130 -5.24 -5.65 -13.95
C THR A 130 -6.46 -6.51 -14.29
N THR A 131 -6.30 -7.84 -14.22
CA THR A 131 -7.37 -8.81 -14.43
C THR A 131 -7.45 -9.77 -13.25
N VAL A 132 -6.99 -11.01 -13.40
CA VAL A 132 -6.94 -12.05 -12.38
C VAL A 132 -5.50 -12.47 -12.11
N GLY A 133 -5.28 -13.20 -11.02
CA GLY A 133 -3.98 -13.73 -10.63
C GLY A 133 -3.74 -13.60 -9.13
N TRP A 134 -2.64 -14.16 -8.64
CA TRP A 134 -2.26 -14.13 -7.25
C TRP A 134 -2.20 -12.69 -6.72
N LYS A 135 -3.00 -12.42 -5.67
CA LYS A 135 -3.18 -11.08 -5.10
C LYS A 135 -2.10 -10.69 -4.08
N GLY A 136 -1.24 -11.61 -3.69
CA GLY A 136 -0.17 -11.39 -2.74
C GLY A 136 -0.25 -12.30 -1.51
N LEU A 137 0.77 -12.23 -0.65
CA LEU A 137 0.92 -13.09 0.51
C LEU A 137 -0.25 -13.01 1.49
N ILE A 138 -0.80 -11.81 1.71
CA ILE A 138 -1.94 -11.63 2.64
C ILE A 138 -3.18 -12.35 2.11
N ASN A 139 -3.44 -12.28 0.81
CA ASN A 139 -4.67 -12.81 0.23
C ASN A 139 -4.61 -14.32 -0.08
N ASP A 140 -3.41 -14.87 -0.31
CA ASP A 140 -3.21 -16.27 -0.69
C ASP A 140 -1.78 -16.70 -0.32
N PRO A 141 -1.54 -16.97 0.98
CA PRO A 141 -0.20 -17.24 1.50
C PRO A 141 0.39 -18.55 0.99
N HIS A 142 -0.47 -19.53 0.66
CA HIS A 142 -0.06 -20.86 0.22
C HIS A 142 0.15 -20.96 -1.29
N LEU A 143 -0.23 -19.92 -2.07
CA LEU A 143 -0.12 -19.89 -3.54
C LEU A 143 -0.97 -20.98 -4.23
N ASP A 144 -1.99 -21.50 -3.57
CA ASP A 144 -2.84 -22.61 -4.01
C ASP A 144 -4.30 -22.21 -4.28
N GLY A 145 -4.63 -20.92 -4.06
CA GLY A 145 -5.98 -20.39 -4.22
C GLY A 145 -6.92 -20.69 -3.05
N SER A 146 -6.40 -21.15 -1.91
CA SER A 146 -7.18 -21.35 -0.68
C SER A 146 -7.65 -20.04 -0.06
N HIS A 147 -6.95 -18.94 -0.33
CA HIS A 147 -7.25 -17.60 0.16
C HIS A 147 -7.35 -17.49 1.68
N ASP A 148 -6.46 -18.16 2.41
CA ASP A 148 -6.37 -18.07 3.87
C ASP A 148 -5.83 -16.69 4.31
N VAL A 149 -6.72 -15.70 4.26
CA VAL A 149 -6.40 -14.29 4.56
C VAL A 149 -5.94 -14.11 6.01
N ARG A 150 -6.51 -14.89 6.95
CA ARG A 150 -6.14 -14.84 8.36
C ARG A 150 -4.67 -15.19 8.54
N HIS A 151 -4.27 -16.35 8.01
CA HIS A 151 -2.88 -16.78 8.05
C HIS A 151 -1.96 -15.83 7.28
N GLY A 152 -2.44 -15.29 6.15
CA GLY A 152 -1.70 -14.31 5.35
C GLY A 152 -1.38 -13.02 6.11
N LEU A 153 -2.31 -12.49 6.89
CA LEU A 153 -2.09 -11.32 7.75
C LEU A 153 -1.08 -11.60 8.86
N GLU A 154 -1.23 -12.74 9.54
CA GLU A 154 -0.29 -13.20 10.57
C GLU A 154 1.13 -13.34 10.02
N LEU A 155 1.25 -13.98 8.86
CA LEU A 155 2.53 -14.22 8.19
C LEU A 155 3.18 -12.91 7.74
N ALA A 156 2.39 -11.97 7.18
CA ALA A 156 2.87 -10.65 6.79
C ALA A 156 3.43 -9.89 8.00
N ARG A 157 2.74 -9.92 9.14
CA ARG A 157 3.20 -9.29 10.37
C ARG A 157 4.49 -9.94 10.88
N LYS A 158 4.57 -11.28 10.92
CA LYS A 158 5.79 -12.01 11.31
C LYS A 158 7.00 -11.63 10.45
N VAL A 159 6.80 -11.50 9.13
CA VAL A 159 7.87 -11.07 8.22
C VAL A 159 8.33 -9.63 8.54
N LEU A 160 7.40 -8.70 8.78
CA LEU A 160 7.76 -7.33 9.15
C LEU A 160 8.57 -7.28 10.44
N LEU A 161 8.11 -8.00 11.48
CA LEU A 161 8.83 -8.08 12.76
C LEU A 161 10.23 -8.65 12.58
N GLY A 162 10.38 -9.71 11.77
CA GLY A 162 11.70 -10.30 11.47
C GLY A 162 12.63 -9.39 10.65
N VAL A 163 12.09 -8.58 9.75
CA VAL A 163 12.87 -7.55 9.02
C VAL A 163 13.36 -6.47 9.98
N LEU A 164 12.52 -6.03 10.92
CA LEU A 164 12.91 -5.07 11.95
C LEU A 164 13.94 -5.66 12.93
N ASP A 165 13.86 -6.95 13.26
CA ASP A 165 14.86 -7.66 14.08
C ASP A 165 16.21 -7.72 13.39
N ALA A 166 16.27 -7.75 12.07
CA ALA A 166 17.50 -7.62 11.31
C ALA A 166 18.06 -6.19 11.32
N GLY A 167 17.36 -5.22 11.94
CA GLY A 167 17.79 -3.82 12.03
C GLY A 167 17.51 -2.98 10.78
N VAL A 168 16.61 -3.45 9.88
CA VAL A 168 16.29 -2.74 8.64
C VAL A 168 14.86 -2.20 8.71
N PRO A 169 14.64 -0.89 8.47
CA PRO A 169 13.30 -0.33 8.36
C PRO A 169 12.53 -0.92 7.17
N ALA A 170 11.22 -1.10 7.33
CA ALA A 170 10.36 -1.71 6.31
C ALA A 170 9.52 -0.67 5.55
N ALA A 171 9.36 -0.91 4.23
CA ALA A 171 8.47 -0.16 3.35
C ALA A 171 7.45 -1.08 2.71
N THR A 172 6.16 -0.68 2.65
CA THR A 172 5.12 -1.45 1.98
C THR A 172 4.27 -0.60 1.04
N GLU A 173 3.47 -1.25 0.20
CA GLU A 173 2.42 -0.60 -0.60
C GLU A 173 1.07 -1.03 -0.04
N PHE A 174 0.26 -0.07 0.36
CA PHE A 174 -1.09 -0.33 0.84
C PHE A 174 -2.06 -0.39 -0.33
N LEU A 175 -2.72 -1.51 -0.47
CA LEU A 175 -3.70 -1.77 -1.52
C LEU A 175 -5.10 -1.95 -0.93
N GLU A 176 -5.20 -2.83 0.06
CA GLU A 176 -6.43 -3.08 0.79
C GLU A 176 -6.58 -2.04 1.93
N PRO A 177 -7.71 -1.30 2.01
CA PRO A 177 -7.87 -0.22 3.00
C PRO A 177 -7.84 -0.67 4.46
N THR A 178 -8.08 -1.95 4.73
CA THR A 178 -8.14 -2.50 6.09
C THR A 178 -6.84 -3.15 6.54
N SER A 179 -5.96 -3.57 5.64
CA SER A 179 -4.67 -4.19 5.97
C SER A 179 -3.76 -3.32 6.85
N PRO A 180 -3.77 -1.97 6.76
CA PRO A 180 -2.96 -1.12 7.63
C PRO A 180 -3.23 -1.32 9.11
N GLN A 181 -4.45 -1.66 9.53
CA GLN A 181 -4.79 -1.87 10.93
C GLN A 181 -4.00 -3.02 11.58
N TYR A 182 -3.49 -3.95 10.76
CA TYR A 182 -2.73 -5.12 11.21
C TYR A 182 -1.22 -4.96 11.12
N ILE A 183 -0.73 -4.05 10.26
CA ILE A 183 0.70 -4.02 9.90
C ILE A 183 1.34 -2.63 9.91
N ALA A 184 0.57 -1.54 9.91
CA ALA A 184 1.13 -0.21 9.70
C ALA A 184 2.04 0.27 10.84
N ASP A 185 1.88 -0.23 12.06
CA ASP A 185 2.75 0.06 13.20
C ASP A 185 4.21 -0.37 12.96
N ALA A 186 4.43 -1.43 12.17
CA ALA A 186 5.73 -1.98 11.81
C ALA A 186 6.32 -1.42 10.50
N VAL A 187 5.69 -0.41 9.89
CA VAL A 187 6.08 0.16 8.59
C VAL A 187 6.65 1.57 8.76
N SER A 188 7.81 1.81 8.14
CA SER A 188 8.51 3.10 8.19
C SER A 188 8.23 4.00 6.99
N TRP A 189 7.80 3.43 5.85
CA TRP A 189 7.43 4.15 4.64
C TRP A 189 6.33 3.41 3.88
N GLY A 190 5.31 4.15 3.46
CA GLY A 190 4.20 3.62 2.69
C GLY A 190 4.20 4.07 1.23
N ALA A 191 3.49 3.32 0.36
CA ALA A 191 3.20 3.75 -1.00
C ALA A 191 1.74 3.52 -1.35
N ILE A 192 1.20 4.40 -2.21
CA ILE A 192 -0.06 4.19 -2.92
C ILE A 192 0.25 3.92 -4.39
N GLY A 193 -0.33 2.85 -4.91
CA GLY A 193 -0.11 2.37 -6.27
C GLY A 193 -0.73 3.27 -7.34
N ALA A 194 -0.18 3.24 -8.56
CA ALA A 194 -0.66 4.03 -9.69
C ALA A 194 -2.12 3.71 -10.11
N ARG A 195 -2.67 2.56 -9.73
CA ARG A 195 -4.08 2.22 -9.98
C ARG A 195 -5.02 2.68 -8.87
N ASN A 196 -4.45 3.10 -7.74
CA ASN A 196 -5.17 3.48 -6.52
C ASN A 196 -5.04 4.97 -6.20
N VAL A 197 -4.09 5.67 -6.81
CA VAL A 197 -3.77 7.07 -6.52
C VAL A 197 -4.93 8.04 -6.83
N GLU A 198 -5.81 7.68 -7.75
CA GLU A 198 -7.05 8.42 -8.05
C GLU A 198 -8.18 8.14 -7.06
N SER A 199 -8.11 7.01 -6.35
CA SER A 199 -9.18 6.56 -5.44
C SER A 199 -9.26 7.43 -4.20
N GLN A 200 -10.45 7.99 -3.94
CA GLN A 200 -10.75 8.74 -2.73
C GLN A 200 -10.46 7.94 -1.46
N VAL A 201 -10.77 6.64 -1.46
CA VAL A 201 -10.52 5.75 -0.32
C VAL A 201 -9.03 5.69 0.04
N HIS A 202 -8.14 5.60 -0.97
CA HIS A 202 -6.70 5.54 -0.73
C HIS A 202 -6.09 6.89 -0.35
N ARG A 203 -6.65 8.01 -0.80
CA ARG A 203 -6.24 9.36 -0.39
C ARG A 203 -6.63 9.60 1.07
N GLN A 204 -7.84 9.21 1.46
CA GLN A 204 -8.32 9.24 2.85
C GLN A 204 -7.47 8.31 3.75
N LEU A 205 -7.21 7.08 3.31
CA LEU A 205 -6.33 6.16 4.02
C LEU A 205 -4.96 6.79 4.27
N ALA A 206 -4.34 7.35 3.25
CA ALA A 206 -3.02 7.96 3.35
C ALA A 206 -2.98 9.15 4.32
N SER A 207 -4.09 9.89 4.47
CA SER A 207 -4.20 11.00 5.43
C SER A 207 -4.07 10.57 6.89
N GLY A 208 -4.38 9.31 7.20
CA GLY A 208 -4.30 8.75 8.55
C GLY A 208 -3.06 7.90 8.82
N LEU A 209 -2.24 7.63 7.80
CA LEU A 209 -1.03 6.82 7.98
C LEU A 209 0.06 7.60 8.71
N SER A 210 0.70 6.95 9.69
CA SER A 210 1.68 7.57 10.59
C SER A 210 3.11 7.62 10.02
N MET A 211 3.31 7.31 8.74
CA MET A 211 4.60 7.32 8.06
C MET A 211 4.55 8.19 6.80
N PRO A 212 5.71 8.61 6.26
CA PRO A 212 5.76 9.21 4.93
C PRO A 212 5.19 8.28 3.85
N VAL A 213 4.33 8.82 2.97
CA VAL A 213 3.64 8.05 1.92
C VAL A 213 3.96 8.57 0.54
N GLY A 214 4.47 7.68 -0.32
CA GLY A 214 4.75 7.98 -1.72
C GLY A 214 3.53 7.71 -2.61
N MET A 215 3.02 8.74 -3.29
CA MET A 215 1.96 8.66 -4.28
C MET A 215 2.56 8.41 -5.67
N LYS A 216 2.29 7.26 -6.28
CA LYS A 216 2.79 6.95 -7.63
C LYS A 216 1.98 7.72 -8.66
N ASN A 217 2.63 8.30 -9.67
CA ASN A 217 1.94 8.88 -10.80
C ASN A 217 1.02 7.85 -11.49
N ALA A 218 -0.01 8.31 -12.19
CA ALA A 218 -1.00 7.47 -12.85
C ALA A 218 -0.37 6.48 -13.86
N THR A 219 -1.13 5.48 -14.31
CA THR A 219 -0.60 4.41 -15.17
C THR A 219 -0.19 4.88 -16.56
N ASP A 220 -0.74 5.98 -17.04
CA ASP A 220 -0.39 6.62 -18.31
C ASP A 220 0.88 7.50 -18.22
N GLY A 221 1.27 7.87 -16.99
CA GLY A 221 2.44 8.72 -16.73
C GLY A 221 2.08 10.07 -16.12
N ASP A 222 0.77 10.39 -15.99
CA ASP A 222 0.35 11.68 -15.45
C ASP A 222 0.82 11.89 -14.02
N VAL A 223 1.51 12.99 -13.78
CA VAL A 223 2.07 13.39 -12.49
C VAL A 223 1.07 14.21 -11.68
N GLN A 224 0.18 14.97 -12.33
CA GLN A 224 -0.81 15.81 -11.66
C GLN A 224 -1.67 14.99 -10.71
N THR A 225 -2.10 13.82 -11.14
CA THR A 225 -2.88 12.88 -10.31
C THR A 225 -2.20 12.54 -8.97
N ALA A 226 -0.88 12.34 -8.97
CA ALA A 226 -0.13 12.07 -7.74
C ALA A 226 0.04 13.32 -6.88
N VAL A 227 0.19 14.49 -7.50
CA VAL A 227 0.23 15.77 -6.80
C VAL A 227 -1.10 16.05 -6.11
N ASP A 228 -2.22 15.86 -6.81
CA ASP A 228 -3.57 16.02 -6.24
C ASP A 228 -3.82 15.04 -5.10
N ALA A 229 -3.31 13.81 -5.21
CA ALA A 229 -3.39 12.82 -4.15
C ALA A 229 -2.58 13.22 -2.90
N CYS A 230 -1.40 13.82 -3.08
CA CYS A 230 -0.61 14.35 -1.96
C CYS A 230 -1.34 15.50 -1.26
N ILE A 231 -1.96 16.43 -2.02
CA ILE A 231 -2.72 17.54 -1.47
C ILE A 231 -3.93 17.03 -0.69
N ALA A 232 -4.70 16.12 -1.29
CA ALA A 232 -5.85 15.51 -0.63
C ALA A 232 -5.44 14.80 0.67
N ALA A 233 -4.41 13.94 0.61
CA ALA A 233 -3.95 13.19 1.78
C ALA A 233 -3.32 14.07 2.88
N SER A 234 -2.88 15.28 2.56
CA SER A 234 -2.38 16.23 3.57
C SER A 234 -3.49 16.99 4.30
N SER A 235 -4.74 16.81 3.90
CA SER A 235 -5.91 17.43 4.51
C SER A 235 -6.60 16.51 5.52
N GLU A 236 -7.43 17.09 6.37
CA GLU A 236 -8.30 16.36 7.31
C GLU A 236 -9.38 15.60 6.56
N HIS A 237 -9.72 14.40 7.03
CA HIS A 237 -10.78 13.56 6.46
C HIS A 237 -11.57 12.85 7.55
N THR A 238 -12.87 12.59 7.26
CA THR A 238 -13.69 11.67 8.02
C THR A 238 -14.22 10.59 7.06
N PHE A 239 -14.00 9.32 7.36
CA PHE A 239 -14.37 8.22 6.46
C PHE A 239 -14.67 6.91 7.22
N PHE A 240 -15.26 5.94 6.51
CA PHE A 240 -15.50 4.60 7.06
C PHE A 240 -14.19 3.83 7.18
N GLY A 241 -13.95 3.27 8.37
CA GLY A 241 -12.80 2.42 8.64
C GLY A 241 -13.12 1.36 9.69
N LEU A 242 -12.09 0.73 10.21
CA LEU A 242 -12.18 -0.23 11.30
C LEU A 242 -11.57 0.34 12.59
N ALA A 243 -12.25 0.14 13.71
CA ALA A 243 -11.68 0.31 15.03
C ALA A 243 -10.73 -0.87 15.36
N ALA A 244 -9.91 -0.71 16.39
CA ALA A 244 -8.95 -1.74 16.80
C ALA A 244 -9.60 -3.10 17.19
N ASP A 245 -10.87 -3.08 17.58
CA ASP A 245 -11.68 -4.26 17.88
C ASP A 245 -12.38 -4.87 16.66
N GLY A 246 -12.05 -4.41 15.45
CA GLY A 246 -12.58 -4.93 14.19
C GLY A 246 -13.97 -4.42 13.83
N ARG A 247 -14.59 -3.57 14.65
CA ARG A 247 -15.89 -2.99 14.33
C ARG A 247 -15.76 -1.83 13.35
N ALA A 248 -16.77 -1.67 12.50
CA ALA A 248 -16.88 -0.48 11.65
C ALA A 248 -16.91 0.80 12.49
N ALA A 249 -16.17 1.82 12.04
CA ALA A 249 -16.03 3.09 12.74
C ALA A 249 -15.97 4.25 11.76
N ALA A 250 -16.36 5.45 12.23
CA ALA A 250 -15.96 6.68 11.57
C ALA A 250 -14.54 7.03 12.04
N VAL A 251 -13.63 7.14 11.08
CA VAL A 251 -12.23 7.51 11.34
C VAL A 251 -12.04 8.96 10.95
N GLU A 252 -11.54 9.76 11.87
CA GLU A 252 -11.21 11.17 11.66
C GLU A 252 -9.68 11.31 11.67
N THR A 253 -9.13 12.00 10.66
CA THR A 253 -7.68 12.17 10.47
C THR A 253 -7.31 13.64 10.42
N THR A 254 -6.07 13.95 10.79
CA THR A 254 -5.50 15.30 10.78
C THR A 254 -4.78 15.64 9.46
N GLY A 255 -4.73 14.70 8.53
CA GLY A 255 -3.92 14.80 7.32
C GLY A 255 -2.47 14.33 7.53
N ASN A 256 -1.85 13.87 6.45
CA ASN A 256 -0.46 13.41 6.41
C ASN A 256 0.41 14.36 5.57
N PRO A 257 1.14 15.29 6.18
CA PRO A 257 1.96 16.26 5.46
C PRO A 257 3.20 15.65 4.79
N ASP A 258 3.54 14.40 5.11
CA ASP A 258 4.74 13.72 4.62
C ASP A 258 4.49 12.95 3.31
N CYS A 259 3.34 13.19 2.66
CA CYS A 259 3.04 12.62 1.34
C CYS A 259 3.91 13.25 0.25
N HIS A 260 4.38 12.42 -0.70
CA HIS A 260 5.26 12.88 -1.79
C HIS A 260 5.04 12.08 -3.07
N VAL A 261 5.45 12.63 -4.21
CA VAL A 261 5.28 12.01 -5.52
C VAL A 261 6.35 10.96 -5.79
N ILE A 262 5.95 9.86 -6.43
CA ILE A 262 6.83 8.82 -6.98
C ILE A 262 6.66 8.78 -8.51
N LEU A 263 7.74 8.99 -9.24
CA LEU A 263 7.79 8.79 -10.67
C LEU A 263 8.04 7.29 -10.97
N ARG A 264 7.05 6.61 -11.55
CA ARG A 264 7.09 5.16 -11.83
C ARG A 264 7.07 4.81 -13.31
N GLY A 265 7.18 5.81 -14.19
CA GLY A 265 6.99 5.67 -15.63
C GLY A 265 5.51 5.72 -16.03
N GLY A 266 5.26 5.61 -17.32
CA GLY A 266 3.94 5.61 -17.92
C GLY A 266 3.89 4.75 -19.21
N ARG A 267 2.86 4.95 -20.02
CA ARG A 267 2.71 4.24 -21.32
C ARG A 267 3.85 4.57 -22.29
N GLY A 268 4.39 5.80 -22.21
CA GLY A 268 5.51 6.27 -23.05
C GLY A 268 6.89 5.77 -22.63
N GLY A 269 7.01 5.07 -21.48
CA GLY A 269 8.28 4.59 -20.94
C GLY A 269 8.59 5.11 -19.54
N PRO A 270 9.87 5.06 -19.15
CA PRO A 270 10.34 5.63 -17.88
C PRO A 270 10.21 7.18 -17.90
N ASN A 271 10.00 7.78 -16.72
CA ASN A 271 9.91 9.23 -16.53
C ASN A 271 10.85 9.72 -15.42
N TYR A 272 12.08 9.25 -15.43
CA TYR A 272 13.11 9.57 -14.43
C TYR A 272 14.32 10.33 -15.02
N ALA A 273 14.28 10.69 -16.28
CA ALA A 273 15.31 11.56 -16.87
C ALA A 273 15.25 12.96 -16.23
N ALA A 274 16.31 13.74 -16.39
CA ALA A 274 16.42 15.05 -15.77
C ALA A 274 15.26 15.99 -16.12
N ASP A 275 14.84 15.98 -17.38
CA ASP A 275 13.74 16.81 -17.88
C ASP A 275 12.38 16.33 -17.35
N ASP A 276 12.17 15.02 -17.22
CA ASP A 276 10.96 14.45 -16.61
C ASP A 276 10.84 14.87 -15.14
N VAL A 277 11.95 14.80 -14.41
CA VAL A 277 12.00 15.21 -13.00
C VAL A 277 11.77 16.72 -12.86
N ALA A 278 12.37 17.53 -13.72
CA ALA A 278 12.18 18.98 -13.73
C ALA A 278 10.70 19.33 -14.00
N SER A 279 10.09 18.70 -15.01
CA SER A 279 8.67 18.86 -15.33
C SER A 279 7.77 18.46 -14.16
N ALA A 280 8.04 17.32 -13.52
CA ALA A 280 7.27 16.88 -12.36
C ALA A 280 7.38 17.84 -11.17
N LEU A 281 8.56 18.43 -10.95
CA LEU A 281 8.77 19.44 -9.93
C LEU A 281 7.99 20.72 -10.24
N ASP A 282 7.89 21.13 -11.51
CA ASP A 282 7.14 22.30 -11.91
C ASP A 282 5.64 22.09 -11.72
N VAL A 283 5.11 20.91 -12.03
CA VAL A 283 3.71 20.52 -11.73
C VAL A 283 3.45 20.62 -10.22
N ALA A 284 4.32 20.05 -9.40
CA ALA A 284 4.18 20.08 -7.94
C ALA A 284 4.22 21.51 -7.37
N ARG A 285 5.08 22.38 -7.91
CA ARG A 285 5.18 23.79 -7.51
C ARG A 285 3.95 24.60 -7.93
N ALA A 286 3.47 24.40 -9.16
CA ALA A 286 2.29 25.09 -9.66
C ALA A 286 1.03 24.76 -8.86
N SER A 287 0.94 23.54 -8.34
CA SER A 287 -0.18 23.06 -7.52
C SER A 287 -0.05 23.42 -6.03
N HIS A 288 0.93 24.23 -5.64
CA HIS A 288 1.19 24.60 -4.24
C HIS A 288 1.45 23.42 -3.29
N LEU A 289 1.85 22.25 -3.81
CA LEU A 289 2.22 21.11 -3.00
C LEU A 289 3.41 21.42 -2.05
N GLY A 290 4.14 22.49 -2.32
CA GLY A 290 5.19 22.99 -1.45
C GLY A 290 4.72 23.91 -0.30
N ALA A 291 3.46 24.28 -0.22
CA ALA A 291 2.96 25.20 0.81
C ALA A 291 3.01 24.63 2.25
N PRO A 292 2.75 23.33 2.52
CA PRO A 292 2.98 22.73 3.83
C PRO A 292 4.46 22.63 4.21
N TRP A 293 5.34 22.51 3.22
CA TRP A 293 6.80 22.38 3.40
C TRP A 293 7.52 23.69 3.65
N SER A 294 6.85 24.83 3.47
CA SER A 294 7.45 26.17 3.63
C SER A 294 7.28 26.78 5.02
N ARG A 295 6.62 26.13 5.97
CA ARG A 295 6.35 26.69 7.31
C ARG A 295 7.49 26.55 8.31
N GLY A 296 8.70 26.47 7.87
CA GLY A 296 9.86 26.41 8.75
C GLY A 296 10.99 27.34 8.32
N SER A 297 11.02 28.56 8.87
CA SER A 297 12.08 29.58 8.86
C SER A 297 12.36 30.35 7.56
N SER A 298 12.26 31.66 7.72
CA SER A 298 12.83 32.68 6.84
C SER A 298 14.35 32.51 6.73
N SER A 299 14.81 31.95 5.67
CA SER A 299 16.08 32.20 4.96
C SER A 299 16.37 31.07 3.98
N THR A 300 16.22 31.33 2.69
CA THR A 300 16.76 30.56 1.56
C THR A 300 16.69 29.02 1.68
N ARG A 301 15.51 28.45 1.97
CA ARG A 301 15.32 27.02 1.76
C ARG A 301 14.93 26.78 0.32
N ARG A 302 15.76 26.05 -0.39
CA ARG A 302 15.39 25.49 -1.68
C ARG A 302 14.27 24.50 -1.45
N THR A 303 13.03 24.91 -1.70
CA THR A 303 11.86 24.04 -1.75
C THR A 303 12.02 23.10 -2.94
N GLY A 304 12.57 21.92 -2.69
CA GLY A 304 12.65 20.87 -3.69
C GLY A 304 11.68 19.77 -3.32
N THR A 305 10.55 19.68 -4.04
CA THR A 305 9.77 18.45 -4.04
C THR A 305 10.67 17.34 -4.56
N ARG A 306 10.99 16.37 -3.72
CA ARG A 306 11.84 15.25 -4.11
C ARG A 306 10.99 14.21 -4.82
N ALA A 307 11.07 14.19 -6.15
CA ALA A 307 10.50 13.12 -6.95
C ALA A 307 11.34 11.84 -6.81
N ARG A 308 10.70 10.69 -6.72
CA ARG A 308 11.33 9.37 -6.63
C ARG A 308 10.94 8.52 -7.81
N THR A 309 11.88 7.73 -8.28
CA THR A 309 11.66 6.86 -9.43
C THR A 309 11.62 5.39 -9.04
N THR A 310 10.68 4.65 -9.63
CA THR A 310 10.69 3.19 -9.61
C THR A 310 10.83 2.68 -11.04
N SER A 311 11.95 2.05 -11.39
CA SER A 311 12.11 1.44 -12.71
C SER A 311 11.66 -0.02 -12.73
N GLY A 312 10.93 -0.42 -13.77
CA GLY A 312 10.53 -1.80 -13.98
C GLY A 312 11.74 -2.68 -14.32
N ARG A 313 11.92 -3.77 -13.58
CA ARG A 313 12.88 -4.86 -13.67
C ARG A 313 14.17 -4.79 -12.82
N ARG A 314 14.61 -3.63 -12.37
CA ARG A 314 15.55 -3.53 -11.23
C ARG A 314 14.99 -2.45 -10.32
N ARG A 315 14.38 -2.88 -9.24
CA ARG A 315 13.47 -2.07 -8.43
C ARG A 315 14.21 -1.43 -7.27
N SER A 316 14.77 -0.29 -7.51
CA SER A 316 15.24 0.62 -6.49
C SER A 316 14.46 1.93 -6.60
N CYS A 317 13.97 2.44 -5.49
CA CYS A 317 13.52 3.83 -5.42
C CYS A 317 14.74 4.66 -5.09
N VAL A 318 15.11 5.59 -5.95
CA VAL A 318 16.29 6.44 -5.78
C VAL A 318 15.84 7.89 -5.63
N SER A 319 16.30 8.58 -4.60
CA SER A 319 16.11 10.01 -4.43
C SER A 319 17.23 10.78 -5.15
N TRP A 320 16.88 11.71 -6.06
CA TRP A 320 17.78 12.26 -7.08
C TRP A 320 18.55 13.57 -6.79
N PRO A 321 18.57 14.25 -5.66
CA PRO A 321 19.23 15.56 -5.58
C PRO A 321 20.76 15.57 -5.63
N ARG A 322 21.46 14.48 -5.31
CA ARG A 322 22.95 14.49 -5.27
C ARG A 322 23.66 14.29 -6.59
N VAL A 323 23.08 13.56 -7.54
CA VAL A 323 23.75 13.29 -8.82
C VAL A 323 23.98 14.56 -9.65
N TRP A 324 23.14 15.58 -9.47
CA TRP A 324 23.22 16.85 -10.22
C TRP A 324 24.23 17.86 -9.66
N ARG A 325 24.65 17.76 -8.41
CA ARG A 325 25.63 18.72 -7.84
C ARG A 325 27.07 18.47 -8.26
N ARG A 326 27.43 17.26 -8.70
CA ARG A 326 28.81 16.94 -9.10
C ARG A 326 29.15 17.24 -10.57
N GLY A 327 28.15 17.52 -11.40
CA GLY A 327 28.36 17.78 -12.85
C GLY A 327 28.63 19.23 -13.21
N SER A 328 28.45 20.21 -12.31
CA SER A 328 28.61 21.64 -12.61
C SER A 328 29.84 22.31 -11.97
N ALA A 329 30.72 21.56 -11.36
CA ALA A 329 32.00 22.08 -10.83
C ALA A 329 33.17 21.43 -11.57
N GLY A 330 33.46 21.93 -12.79
CA GLY A 330 34.67 21.48 -13.47
C GLY A 330 34.71 21.80 -14.97
N SER A 331 34.85 23.05 -15.34
CA SER A 331 35.71 23.46 -16.43
C SER A 331 35.91 24.99 -16.40
N ARG A 332 36.84 25.43 -15.59
CA ARG A 332 37.63 26.60 -16.01
C ARG A 332 38.95 26.02 -16.48
N VAL A 333 39.09 25.94 -17.78
CA VAL A 333 40.39 25.82 -18.42
C VAL A 333 40.84 27.23 -18.67
N SER A 334 41.98 27.56 -18.16
CA SER A 334 42.81 28.69 -18.46
C SER A 334 43.21 28.71 -19.94
#